data_27f495a9e94811acca33018acf1001ab
#
_entry.id   27f495a9e94811acca33018acf1001ab
#
_cell.length_a   1.000
_cell.length_b   1.000
_cell.length_c   1.000
_cell.angle_alpha   90.00
_cell.angle_beta   90.00
_cell.angle_gamma   90.00
#
_symmetry.space_group_name_H-M   'P 1'
#
loop_
_entity.id
_entity.type
_entity.pdbx_description
1 polymer ?
#
loop_
_entity_poly.entity_id
_entity_poly.type
_entity_poly.pdbx_seq_one_letter_code
_entity_poly.pdbx_strand_id
1 'polypeptide(L)'
;MLACDVVAPAITGKQTRKPRAICVIDLSFTGWFMGPQVKEKAMRVSRRSEVDPFIVMDVMEAARAAEAAGRHIIHMEVGQPGTGAPEAARARLAAEMEAGPLGYTVALGRPDLRAGIAALYDEWYGIDLDPARVVVTAGASGAFLLAFTALFDAGDKVGLGEPCYPSYRQILRALSLEPVGFQTNEATRFQPVPGNLRDDMAGLIVASPANPSGTMLDRAAMAGLVEACTARDISLISDEIYHGLQYDGPAVSALEISDDLYIVNSFSKYFSMTGWRLGWMVVPEAHIRVIERLAQNMFICPPHAAQVAALGALSPEGRSELDGHRETYAANRALMLAGLARAGFDKVAPADGAFYIYADASDHTDDSLAFAAEILEKAGVSVTPGLDFDPVRGHTTLRFSYARATADIEEGLLRLQRFMATR
;
A
#
# COMPACT_ATOMS: atom_id res chain seq x y z
N MET A 1 -62.09 -15.45 13.86
CA MET A 1 -62.62 -16.56 13.06
C MET A 1 -62.32 -16.26 11.62
N LEU A 2 -61.40 -16.99 11.05
CA LEU A 2 -61.29 -17.56 9.72
C LEU A 2 -59.83 -17.96 9.53
N ALA A 3 -59.61 -19.29 9.66
CA ALA A 3 -58.39 -19.97 9.30
C ALA A 3 -58.30 -20.07 7.77
N CYS A 4 -57.11 -19.85 7.21
CA CYS A 4 -56.79 -20.29 5.86
C CYS A 4 -55.61 -21.27 5.95
N ASP A 5 -55.93 -22.55 5.79
CA ASP A 5 -54.99 -23.64 5.53
C ASP A 5 -54.32 -23.43 4.17
N VAL A 6 -53.00 -23.41 4.14
CA VAL A 6 -52.22 -23.53 2.90
C VAL A 6 -51.54 -24.90 2.91
N VAL A 7 -52.04 -25.78 2.08
CA VAL A 7 -51.54 -27.12 1.77
C VAL A 7 -50.22 -27.00 1.02
N ALA A 8 -49.14 -27.60 1.54
CA ALA A 8 -47.88 -27.76 0.83
C ALA A 8 -47.91 -29.00 -0.08
N PRO A 9 -47.44 -28.95 -1.31
CA PRO A 9 -47.28 -30.15 -2.14
C PRO A 9 -45.98 -30.89 -1.76
N ALA A 10 -46.13 -32.20 -1.52
CA ALA A 10 -45.04 -33.13 -1.34
C ALA A 10 -44.22 -33.29 -2.64
N ILE A 11 -42.95 -33.05 -2.62
CA ILE A 11 -42.02 -33.41 -3.68
C ILE A 11 -41.19 -34.60 -3.22
N THR A 12 -41.59 -35.77 -3.70
CA THR A 12 -40.78 -36.99 -3.66
C THR A 12 -39.75 -36.93 -4.80
N GLY A 13 -38.47 -36.86 -4.47
CA GLY A 13 -37.40 -36.98 -5.44
C GLY A 13 -36.06 -37.20 -4.72
N LYS A 14 -35.70 -38.47 -4.49
CA LYS A 14 -34.37 -38.86 -4.04
C LYS A 14 -33.35 -38.54 -5.13
N GLN A 15 -32.65 -37.42 -5.01
CA GLN A 15 -31.36 -37.22 -5.69
C GLN A 15 -30.23 -37.43 -4.66
N THR A 16 -29.55 -38.56 -4.81
CA THR A 16 -28.30 -38.85 -4.12
C THR A 16 -27.23 -37.91 -4.61
N ARG A 17 -26.94 -36.83 -3.84
CA ARG A 17 -25.75 -36.02 -4.05
C ARG A 17 -24.53 -36.84 -3.61
N LYS A 18 -23.69 -37.19 -4.57
CA LYS A 18 -22.33 -37.66 -4.28
C LYS A 18 -21.60 -36.60 -3.44
N PRO A 19 -20.84 -37.00 -2.40
CA PRO A 19 -20.04 -36.06 -1.66
C PRO A 19 -19.02 -35.42 -2.61
N ARG A 20 -18.94 -34.07 -2.63
CA ARG A 20 -17.86 -33.36 -3.28
C ARG A 20 -16.57 -33.74 -2.56
N ALA A 21 -15.66 -34.33 -3.30
CA ALA A 21 -14.30 -34.57 -2.82
C ALA A 21 -13.73 -33.25 -2.33
N ILE A 22 -13.38 -33.19 -1.03
CA ILE A 22 -12.53 -32.15 -0.46
C ILE A 22 -11.18 -32.38 -1.10
N CYS A 23 -10.76 -31.49 -1.98
CA CYS A 23 -9.42 -31.47 -2.51
C CYS A 23 -8.49 -31.20 -1.34
N VAL A 24 -7.84 -32.22 -0.82
CA VAL A 24 -6.71 -32.08 0.10
C VAL A 24 -5.60 -31.48 -0.75
N ILE A 25 -5.25 -30.22 -0.51
CA ILE A 25 -4.12 -29.54 -1.13
C ILE A 25 -2.86 -30.22 -0.56
N ASP A 26 -2.21 -31.02 -1.39
CA ASP A 26 -0.88 -31.57 -1.11
C ASP A 26 0.11 -30.41 -1.13
N LEU A 27 0.60 -30.03 0.05
CA LEU A 27 1.59 -28.96 0.27
C LEU A 27 3.01 -29.41 -0.10
N SER A 28 3.20 -30.13 -1.20
CA SER A 28 4.54 -30.29 -1.79
C SER A 28 4.89 -29.03 -2.58
N PHE A 29 5.82 -28.28 -2.08
CA PHE A 29 6.25 -26.92 -2.45
C PHE A 29 6.80 -26.76 -3.89
N THR A 30 6.78 -27.79 -4.72
CA THR A 30 7.30 -27.76 -6.10
C THR A 30 6.25 -27.46 -7.18
N GLY A 31 5.00 -27.17 -6.80
CA GLY A 31 3.87 -26.99 -7.73
C GLY A 31 3.35 -25.56 -7.90
N TRP A 32 3.92 -24.54 -7.28
CA TRP A 32 3.35 -23.20 -7.17
C TRP A 32 3.54 -22.29 -8.38
N PHE A 33 4.29 -22.71 -9.39
CA PHE A 33 4.57 -21.89 -10.59
C PHE A 33 3.79 -22.29 -11.85
N MET A 34 2.90 -23.29 -11.78
CA MET A 34 1.98 -23.56 -12.88
C MET A 34 0.62 -23.01 -12.55
N GLY A 35 0.30 -21.81 -13.03
CA GLY A 35 -1.06 -21.30 -13.09
C GLY A 35 -2.00 -22.32 -13.74
N PRO A 36 -3.32 -22.30 -13.47
CA PRO A 36 -4.26 -23.30 -13.96
C PRO A 36 -4.11 -23.43 -15.48
N GLN A 37 -3.84 -24.64 -15.97
CA GLN A 37 -3.84 -24.96 -17.39
C GLN A 37 -5.21 -24.63 -17.98
N VAL A 38 -5.30 -23.53 -18.69
CA VAL A 38 -6.54 -23.06 -19.33
C VAL A 38 -6.85 -24.02 -20.46
N LYS A 39 -7.94 -24.80 -20.34
CA LYS A 39 -8.42 -25.69 -21.38
C LYS A 39 -8.76 -24.92 -22.64
N GLU A 40 -8.51 -25.50 -23.83
CA GLU A 40 -8.60 -24.95 -25.20
C GLU A 40 -9.90 -24.24 -25.63
N LYS A 41 -10.85 -23.97 -24.74
CA LYS A 41 -12.11 -23.24 -25.00
C LYS A 41 -12.39 -22.12 -23.99
N ALA A 42 -11.39 -21.59 -23.30
CA ALA A 42 -11.57 -20.47 -22.39
C ALA A 42 -11.74 -19.16 -23.18
N MET A 43 -12.48 -18.21 -22.58
CA MET A 43 -12.56 -16.83 -23.09
C MET A 43 -11.15 -16.26 -23.22
N ARG A 44 -10.95 -15.46 -24.27
CA ARG A 44 -9.67 -14.76 -24.51
C ARG A 44 -9.30 -13.89 -23.31
N VAL A 45 -8.10 -14.06 -22.78
CA VAL A 45 -7.46 -13.19 -21.78
C VAL A 45 -6.55 -12.19 -22.49
N SER A 46 -6.55 -10.94 -22.05
CA SER A 46 -5.64 -9.90 -22.55
C SER A 46 -4.22 -10.12 -22.02
N ARG A 47 -3.19 -9.88 -22.83
CA ARG A 47 -1.79 -9.89 -22.37
C ARG A 47 -1.52 -8.86 -21.26
N ARG A 48 -2.30 -7.80 -21.17
CA ARG A 48 -2.23 -6.81 -20.08
C ARG A 48 -2.60 -7.35 -18.70
N SER A 49 -3.25 -8.52 -18.62
CA SER A 49 -3.55 -9.21 -17.36
C SER A 49 -2.45 -10.17 -16.91
N GLU A 50 -1.38 -10.31 -17.70
CA GLU A 50 -0.18 -11.08 -17.34
C GLU A 50 0.70 -10.22 -16.42
N VAL A 51 0.22 -10.02 -15.17
CA VAL A 51 0.93 -9.32 -14.10
C VAL A 51 1.34 -10.32 -13.04
N ASP A 52 2.48 -10.08 -12.39
CA ASP A 52 2.95 -10.94 -11.31
C ASP A 52 2.01 -10.84 -10.09
N PRO A 53 1.89 -11.90 -9.27
CA PRO A 53 1.13 -11.85 -8.04
C PRO A 53 1.73 -10.83 -7.07
N PHE A 54 0.91 -10.33 -6.16
CA PHE A 54 1.37 -9.52 -5.04
C PHE A 54 1.68 -10.45 -3.87
N ILE A 55 2.96 -10.80 -3.69
CA ILE A 55 3.42 -11.87 -2.80
C ILE A 55 2.94 -11.67 -1.36
N VAL A 56 2.88 -10.44 -0.86
CA VAL A 56 2.37 -10.18 0.50
C VAL A 56 0.93 -10.69 0.69
N MET A 57 0.11 -10.70 -0.35
CA MET A 57 -1.26 -11.24 -0.26
C MET A 57 -1.28 -12.76 -0.11
N ASP A 58 -0.34 -13.45 -0.78
CA ASP A 58 -0.18 -14.90 -0.65
C ASP A 58 0.35 -15.26 0.74
N VAL A 59 1.28 -14.47 1.27
CA VAL A 59 1.79 -14.61 2.66
C VAL A 59 0.67 -14.39 3.68
N MET A 60 -0.18 -13.38 3.50
CA MET A 60 -1.36 -13.16 4.34
C MET A 60 -2.32 -14.34 4.30
N GLU A 61 -2.58 -14.91 3.12
CA GLU A 61 -3.47 -16.08 2.99
C GLU A 61 -2.87 -17.32 3.66
N ALA A 62 -1.55 -17.52 3.56
CA ALA A 62 -0.86 -18.61 4.26
C ALA A 62 -0.95 -18.44 5.80
N ALA A 63 -0.79 -17.21 6.31
CA ALA A 63 -0.96 -16.89 7.72
C ALA A 63 -2.40 -17.15 8.18
N ARG A 64 -3.41 -16.69 7.42
CA ARG A 64 -4.83 -16.94 7.68
C ARG A 64 -5.18 -18.43 7.68
N ALA A 65 -4.61 -19.22 6.77
CA ALA A 65 -4.79 -20.66 6.73
C ALA A 65 -4.21 -21.35 7.97
N ALA A 66 -3.04 -20.89 8.46
CA ALA A 66 -2.44 -21.39 9.70
C ALA A 66 -3.29 -21.05 10.92
N GLU A 67 -3.87 -19.85 11.00
CA GLU A 67 -4.82 -19.45 12.05
C GLU A 67 -6.10 -20.29 12.03
N ALA A 68 -6.66 -20.55 10.84
CA ALA A 68 -7.83 -21.42 10.68
C ALA A 68 -7.55 -22.86 11.14
N ALA A 69 -6.27 -23.30 11.11
CA ALA A 69 -5.81 -24.56 11.67
C ALA A 69 -5.54 -24.51 13.19
N GLY A 70 -5.87 -23.41 13.87
CA GLY A 70 -5.76 -23.22 15.32
C GLY A 70 -4.39 -22.72 15.80
N ARG A 71 -3.52 -22.23 14.91
CA ARG A 71 -2.23 -21.63 15.28
C ARG A 71 -2.38 -20.16 15.65
N HIS A 72 -1.61 -19.70 16.61
CA HIS A 72 -1.50 -18.27 16.92
C HIS A 72 -0.35 -17.66 16.13
N ILE A 73 -0.67 -16.82 15.14
CA ILE A 73 0.27 -16.16 14.24
C ILE A 73 0.45 -14.70 14.65
N ILE A 74 1.69 -14.25 14.69
CA ILE A 74 2.03 -12.82 14.84
C ILE A 74 2.25 -12.23 13.43
N HIS A 75 1.46 -11.23 13.07
CA HIS A 75 1.46 -10.63 11.76
C HIS A 75 2.44 -9.44 11.68
N MET A 76 3.54 -9.60 10.95
CA MET A 76 4.51 -8.56 10.62
C MET A 76 4.69 -8.40 9.10
N GLU A 77 3.84 -9.02 8.28
CA GLU A 77 3.92 -8.98 6.81
C GLU A 77 3.11 -7.84 6.22
N VAL A 78 1.94 -7.54 6.82
CA VAL A 78 1.00 -6.65 6.15
C VAL A 78 1.30 -5.18 6.42
N GLY A 79 1.28 -4.42 5.33
CA GLY A 79 1.49 -2.98 5.35
C GLY A 79 0.22 -2.18 5.64
N GLN A 80 -0.46 -2.48 6.76
CA GLN A 80 -1.62 -1.70 7.19
C GLN A 80 -1.57 -1.39 8.68
N PRO A 81 -2.08 -0.22 9.12
CA PRO A 81 -2.27 0.08 10.54
C PRO A 81 -3.06 -1.03 11.25
N GLY A 82 -2.59 -1.43 12.44
CA GLY A 82 -3.33 -2.31 13.33
C GLY A 82 -4.47 -1.61 14.07
N THR A 83 -4.56 -0.31 13.93
CA THR A 83 -5.58 0.58 14.51
C THR A 83 -6.72 0.82 13.53
N GLY A 84 -7.92 1.12 14.06
CA GLY A 84 -9.09 1.48 13.26
C GLY A 84 -9.12 2.97 12.88
N ALA A 85 -10.05 3.33 12.01
CA ALA A 85 -10.37 4.74 11.74
C ALA A 85 -10.75 5.47 13.05
N PRO A 86 -10.38 6.76 13.19
CA PRO A 86 -10.67 7.54 14.40
C PRO A 86 -12.17 7.54 14.75
N GLU A 87 -12.49 7.67 16.03
CA GLU A 87 -13.88 7.72 16.48
C GLU A 87 -14.64 8.84 15.79
N ALA A 88 -14.04 10.04 15.67
CA ALA A 88 -14.65 11.18 14.99
C ALA A 88 -15.02 10.87 13.53
N ALA A 89 -14.22 10.05 12.82
CA ALA A 89 -14.52 9.61 11.46
C ALA A 89 -15.75 8.70 11.41
N ARG A 90 -15.83 7.74 12.33
CA ARG A 90 -16.93 6.78 12.43
C ARG A 90 -18.24 7.47 12.86
N ALA A 91 -18.18 8.34 13.86
CA ALA A 91 -19.32 9.10 14.36
C ALA A 91 -19.90 10.04 13.29
N ARG A 92 -19.01 10.73 12.53
CA ARG A 92 -19.46 11.61 11.44
C ARG A 92 -20.18 10.84 10.34
N LEU A 93 -19.67 9.66 9.95
CA LEU A 93 -20.37 8.83 8.98
C LEU A 93 -21.72 8.33 9.49
N ALA A 94 -21.80 7.90 10.75
CA ALA A 94 -23.05 7.44 11.35
C ALA A 94 -24.12 8.55 11.29
N ALA A 95 -23.78 9.76 11.67
CA ALA A 95 -24.68 10.93 11.63
C ALA A 95 -25.15 11.25 10.19
N GLU A 96 -24.26 11.19 9.21
CA GLU A 96 -24.61 11.44 7.79
C GLU A 96 -25.58 10.37 7.26
N MET A 97 -25.38 9.09 7.65
CA MET A 97 -26.25 7.98 7.25
C MET A 97 -27.66 8.09 7.88
N GLU A 98 -27.76 8.61 9.09
CA GLU A 98 -29.05 8.91 9.74
C GLU A 98 -29.77 10.09 9.08
N ALA A 99 -29.01 11.08 8.58
CA ALA A 99 -29.57 12.27 7.94
C ALA A 99 -30.15 12.00 6.54
N GLY A 100 -29.69 10.94 5.85
CA GLY A 100 -30.21 10.59 4.54
C GLY A 100 -29.35 9.58 3.77
N PRO A 101 -29.79 9.21 2.55
CA PRO A 101 -29.07 8.26 1.72
C PRO A 101 -27.78 8.88 1.16
N LEU A 102 -26.73 8.08 1.10
CA LEU A 102 -25.48 8.44 0.44
C LEU A 102 -25.61 8.24 -1.08
N GLY A 103 -25.60 9.34 -1.84
CA GLY A 103 -25.65 9.33 -3.30
C GLY A 103 -24.28 9.50 -3.95
N TYR A 104 -24.26 9.73 -5.27
CA TYR A 104 -23.05 10.14 -5.97
C TYR A 104 -22.58 11.52 -5.51
N THR A 105 -21.27 11.72 -5.48
CA THR A 105 -20.64 13.03 -5.29
C THR A 105 -20.09 13.54 -6.63
N VAL A 106 -19.44 14.71 -6.62
CA VAL A 106 -18.71 15.18 -7.82
C VAL A 106 -17.46 14.35 -8.05
N ALA A 107 -17.04 14.23 -9.31
CA ALA A 107 -15.99 13.30 -9.72
C ALA A 107 -14.63 13.57 -9.05
N LEU A 108 -14.31 14.84 -8.80
CA LEU A 108 -13.07 15.23 -8.10
C LEU A 108 -13.15 15.11 -6.57
N GLY A 109 -14.30 14.66 -6.04
CA GLY A 109 -14.55 14.55 -4.61
C GLY A 109 -15.23 15.79 -4.00
N ARG A 110 -15.82 15.61 -2.82
CA ARG A 110 -16.57 16.65 -2.08
C ARG A 110 -15.72 17.92 -1.91
N PRO A 111 -16.29 19.11 -2.18
CA PRO A 111 -15.56 20.38 -2.03
C PRO A 111 -15.04 20.62 -0.61
N ASP A 112 -15.82 20.26 0.41
CA ASP A 112 -15.43 20.41 1.81
C ASP A 112 -14.24 19.50 2.19
N LEU A 113 -14.17 18.27 1.66
CA LEU A 113 -13.04 17.37 1.85
C LEU A 113 -11.79 17.89 1.12
N ARG A 114 -11.93 18.40 -0.10
CA ARG A 114 -10.82 18.99 -0.86
C ARG A 114 -10.23 20.20 -0.14
N ALA A 115 -11.11 21.07 0.41
CA ALA A 115 -10.69 22.19 1.24
C ALA A 115 -10.00 21.73 2.55
N GLY A 116 -10.50 20.68 3.20
CA GLY A 116 -9.87 20.10 4.38
C GLY A 116 -8.49 19.51 4.10
N ILE A 117 -8.30 18.87 2.93
CA ILE A 117 -6.99 18.38 2.48
C ILE A 117 -6.05 19.56 2.20
N ALA A 118 -6.52 20.62 1.54
CA ALA A 118 -5.70 21.81 1.28
C ALA A 118 -5.26 22.49 2.60
N ALA A 119 -6.13 22.60 3.59
CA ALA A 119 -5.78 23.09 4.91
C ALA A 119 -4.72 22.20 5.62
N LEU A 120 -4.72 20.88 5.37
CA LEU A 120 -3.69 19.99 5.88
C LEU A 120 -2.31 20.30 5.28
N TYR A 121 -2.23 20.70 4.00
CA TYR A 121 -0.98 21.11 3.36
C TYR A 121 -0.43 22.41 3.92
N ASP A 122 -1.30 23.38 4.25
CA ASP A 122 -0.89 24.60 4.96
C ASP A 122 -0.33 24.25 6.33
N GLU A 123 -1.03 23.42 7.10
CA GLU A 123 -0.60 23.02 8.45
C GLU A 123 0.72 22.22 8.46
N TRP A 124 0.87 21.26 7.54
CA TRP A 124 2.03 20.37 7.54
C TRP A 124 3.27 20.95 6.88
N TYR A 125 3.08 21.79 5.84
CA TYR A 125 4.16 22.25 4.98
C TYR A 125 4.20 23.76 4.76
N GLY A 126 3.20 24.52 5.24
CA GLY A 126 3.06 25.94 4.96
C GLY A 126 2.75 26.26 3.49
N ILE A 127 2.07 25.34 2.80
CA ILE A 127 1.72 25.46 1.40
C ILE A 127 0.27 25.94 1.29
N ASP A 128 0.06 27.11 0.67
CA ASP A 128 -1.28 27.60 0.30
C ASP A 128 -1.77 26.87 -0.95
N LEU A 129 -2.30 25.65 -0.74
CA LEU A 129 -2.75 24.79 -1.82
C LEU A 129 -4.16 25.16 -2.27
N ASP A 130 -4.36 25.49 -3.55
CA ASP A 130 -5.69 25.63 -4.13
C ASP A 130 -6.47 24.30 -4.05
N PRO A 131 -7.62 24.24 -3.32
CA PRO A 131 -8.45 23.05 -3.29
C PRO A 131 -8.91 22.54 -4.66
N ALA A 132 -8.91 23.40 -5.70
CA ALA A 132 -9.21 22.99 -7.06
C ALA A 132 -8.21 21.96 -7.61
N ARG A 133 -6.97 21.98 -7.17
CA ARG A 133 -5.90 21.04 -7.55
C ARG A 133 -6.00 19.70 -6.85
N VAL A 134 -6.78 19.59 -5.76
CA VAL A 134 -6.96 18.36 -5.01
C VAL A 134 -8.00 17.47 -5.71
N VAL A 135 -7.64 16.24 -6.00
CA VAL A 135 -8.51 15.21 -6.58
C VAL A 135 -8.63 14.05 -5.62
N VAL A 136 -9.80 13.84 -5.07
CA VAL A 136 -10.09 12.69 -4.19
C VAL A 136 -10.25 11.43 -5.06
N THR A 137 -9.71 10.30 -4.60
CA THR A 137 -9.64 9.07 -5.39
C THR A 137 -10.07 7.84 -4.58
N ALA A 138 -10.34 6.72 -5.26
CA ALA A 138 -10.62 5.43 -4.63
C ALA A 138 -9.32 4.78 -4.10
N GLY A 139 -8.71 5.40 -3.08
CA GLY A 139 -7.38 5.08 -2.56
C GLY A 139 -6.25 5.53 -3.48
N ALA A 140 -5.00 5.40 -3.04
CA ALA A 140 -3.82 5.68 -3.87
C ALA A 140 -3.79 4.85 -5.17
N SER A 141 -4.34 3.62 -5.17
CA SER A 141 -4.43 2.81 -6.38
C SER A 141 -5.24 3.49 -7.49
N GLY A 142 -6.37 4.14 -7.13
CA GLY A 142 -7.16 4.95 -8.05
C GLY A 142 -6.39 6.18 -8.55
N ALA A 143 -5.59 6.81 -7.68
CA ALA A 143 -4.73 7.92 -8.05
C ALA A 143 -3.67 7.50 -9.08
N PHE A 144 -2.98 6.36 -8.87
CA PHE A 144 -2.00 5.84 -9.83
C PHE A 144 -2.62 5.50 -11.18
N LEU A 145 -3.82 4.88 -11.20
CA LEU A 145 -4.52 4.61 -12.46
C LEU A 145 -4.83 5.90 -13.24
N LEU A 146 -5.31 6.93 -12.56
CA LEU A 146 -5.57 8.24 -13.18
C LEU A 146 -4.29 8.93 -13.65
N ALA A 147 -3.26 8.98 -12.78
CA ALA A 147 -1.99 9.62 -13.08
C ALA A 147 -1.29 8.96 -14.28
N PHE A 148 -1.16 7.64 -14.28
CA PHE A 148 -0.49 6.93 -15.37
C PHE A 148 -1.25 7.04 -16.69
N THR A 149 -2.60 7.01 -16.65
CA THR A 149 -3.43 7.19 -17.84
C THR A 149 -3.35 8.62 -18.38
N ALA A 150 -3.15 9.62 -17.51
CA ALA A 150 -3.10 11.03 -17.91
C ALA A 150 -1.74 11.46 -18.44
N LEU A 151 -0.65 10.83 -17.94
CA LEU A 151 0.72 11.27 -18.18
C LEU A 151 1.44 10.45 -19.27
N PHE A 152 1.04 9.20 -19.50
CA PHE A 152 1.83 8.26 -20.29
C PHE A 152 1.00 7.58 -21.39
N ASP A 153 1.62 7.44 -22.56
CA ASP A 153 1.12 6.65 -23.67
C ASP A 153 1.61 5.19 -23.58
N ALA A 154 0.91 4.26 -24.24
CA ALA A 154 1.31 2.86 -24.27
C ALA A 154 2.72 2.67 -24.84
N GLY A 155 3.59 2.02 -24.09
CA GLY A 155 5.00 1.82 -24.42
C GLY A 155 5.95 2.82 -23.77
N ASP A 156 5.44 3.85 -23.12
CA ASP A 156 6.28 4.80 -22.39
C ASP A 156 6.99 4.13 -21.20
N LYS A 157 8.22 4.58 -20.96
CA LYS A 157 9.09 4.08 -19.90
C LYS A 157 8.96 4.89 -18.63
N VAL A 158 8.68 4.21 -17.52
CA VAL A 158 8.54 4.85 -16.21
C VAL A 158 9.57 4.28 -15.24
N GLY A 159 10.43 5.16 -14.71
CA GLY A 159 11.50 4.84 -13.79
C GLY A 159 11.00 4.46 -12.39
N LEU A 160 11.59 3.42 -11.81
CA LEU A 160 11.32 2.92 -10.46
C LEU A 160 12.64 2.62 -9.74
N GLY A 161 12.88 3.27 -8.60
CA GLY A 161 13.99 2.87 -7.72
C GLY A 161 13.67 1.57 -6.99
N GLU A 162 14.51 0.55 -7.14
CA GLU A 162 14.33 -0.75 -6.48
C GLU A 162 15.25 -0.89 -5.26
N PRO A 163 14.72 -1.33 -4.10
CA PRO A 163 13.39 -1.87 -3.84
C PRO A 163 12.26 -0.82 -3.84
N CYS A 164 11.04 -1.19 -4.28
CA CYS A 164 9.87 -0.31 -4.29
C CYS A 164 8.54 -1.05 -4.08
N TYR A 165 7.47 -0.31 -3.91
CA TYR A 165 6.12 -0.87 -3.78
C TYR A 165 5.73 -1.65 -5.05
N PRO A 166 5.38 -2.95 -4.93
CA PRO A 166 5.22 -3.85 -6.08
C PRO A 166 4.16 -3.39 -7.08
N SER A 167 3.06 -2.80 -6.57
CA SER A 167 1.94 -2.42 -7.43
C SER A 167 2.29 -1.35 -8.46
N TYR A 168 3.32 -0.52 -8.26
CA TYR A 168 3.73 0.43 -9.30
C TYR A 168 4.05 -0.33 -10.59
N ARG A 169 4.92 -1.32 -10.52
CA ARG A 169 5.38 -2.14 -11.65
C ARG A 169 4.20 -2.86 -12.31
N GLN A 170 3.29 -3.40 -11.51
CA GLN A 170 2.18 -4.19 -12.04
C GLN A 170 1.09 -3.32 -12.66
N ILE A 171 0.77 -2.15 -12.08
CA ILE A 171 -0.19 -1.20 -12.67
C ILE A 171 0.37 -0.65 -13.99
N LEU A 172 1.66 -0.30 -14.06
CA LEU A 172 2.31 0.14 -15.29
C LEU A 172 2.17 -0.92 -16.39
N ARG A 173 2.53 -2.19 -16.12
CA ARG A 173 2.37 -3.31 -17.07
C ARG A 173 0.92 -3.51 -17.51
N ALA A 174 -0.04 -3.44 -16.57
CA ALA A 174 -1.47 -3.56 -16.88
C ALA A 174 -1.98 -2.45 -17.79
N LEU A 175 -1.33 -1.28 -17.78
CA LEU A 175 -1.62 -0.16 -18.67
C LEU A 175 -0.79 -0.17 -19.96
N SER A 176 0.00 -1.22 -20.20
CA SER A 176 0.92 -1.34 -21.35
C SER A 176 2.08 -0.33 -21.31
N LEU A 177 2.48 0.11 -20.13
CA LEU A 177 3.66 0.93 -19.89
C LEU A 177 4.86 0.01 -19.57
N GLU A 178 6.08 0.52 -19.79
CA GLU A 178 7.32 -0.20 -19.50
C GLU A 178 7.91 0.27 -18.16
N PRO A 179 7.83 -0.51 -17.07
CA PRO A 179 8.51 -0.18 -15.84
C PRO A 179 10.02 -0.39 -15.99
N VAL A 180 10.81 0.64 -15.72
CA VAL A 180 12.27 0.61 -15.78
C VAL A 180 12.82 0.64 -14.36
N GLY A 181 13.15 -0.55 -13.83
CA GLY A 181 13.78 -0.68 -12.52
C GLY A 181 15.26 -0.27 -12.57
N PHE A 182 15.72 0.48 -11.59
CA PHE A 182 17.13 0.74 -11.36
C PHE A 182 17.47 0.54 -9.88
N GLN A 183 18.64 -0.06 -9.64
CA GLN A 183 19.03 -0.45 -8.30
C GLN A 183 19.42 0.77 -7.46
N THR A 184 18.78 0.92 -6.31
CA THR A 184 19.18 1.85 -5.25
C THR A 184 19.88 1.06 -4.13
N ASN A 185 20.62 1.70 -3.27
CA ASN A 185 21.39 1.02 -2.23
C ASN A 185 21.56 1.91 -0.97
N GLU A 186 22.31 1.42 -0.02
CA GLU A 186 22.59 2.12 1.22
C GLU A 186 23.24 3.51 1.00
N ALA A 187 24.17 3.63 0.05
CA ALA A 187 24.83 4.89 -0.26
C ALA A 187 23.88 5.97 -0.79
N THR A 188 22.78 5.56 -1.44
CA THR A 188 21.69 6.43 -1.88
C THR A 188 20.50 6.42 -0.91
N ARG A 189 20.65 5.82 0.27
CA ARG A 189 19.58 5.59 1.24
C ARG A 189 18.36 4.88 0.64
N PHE A 190 18.58 3.94 -0.29
CA PHE A 190 17.54 3.23 -1.04
C PHE A 190 16.55 4.16 -1.77
N GLN A 191 17.02 5.34 -2.18
CA GLN A 191 16.24 6.33 -2.92
C GLN A 191 16.84 6.58 -4.30
N PRO A 192 16.02 6.98 -5.30
CA PRO A 192 16.50 7.47 -6.59
C PRO A 192 17.40 8.69 -6.44
N VAL A 193 18.34 8.81 -7.36
CA VAL A 193 19.21 10.00 -7.49
C VAL A 193 19.20 10.49 -8.95
N PRO A 194 19.53 11.76 -9.25
CA PRO A 194 19.52 12.30 -10.60
C PRO A 194 20.30 11.46 -11.64
N GLY A 195 21.37 10.79 -11.20
CA GLY A 195 22.19 9.92 -12.05
C GLY A 195 21.50 8.62 -12.52
N ASN A 196 20.35 8.26 -11.94
CA ASN A 196 19.58 7.12 -12.37
C ASN A 196 18.67 7.43 -13.58
N LEU A 197 18.42 8.73 -13.87
CA LEU A 197 17.51 9.14 -14.92
C LEU A 197 18.13 8.94 -16.32
N ARG A 198 17.34 8.45 -17.24
CA ARG A 198 17.70 8.24 -18.63
C ARG A 198 16.80 9.10 -19.53
N ASP A 199 17.34 9.58 -20.62
CA ASP A 199 16.62 10.47 -21.58
C ASP A 199 15.46 9.76 -22.31
N ASP A 200 15.37 8.43 -22.23
CA ASP A 200 14.27 7.64 -22.81
C ASP A 200 13.12 7.34 -21.81
N MET A 201 13.17 7.88 -20.61
CA MET A 201 12.09 7.79 -19.63
C MET A 201 11.07 8.92 -19.82
N ALA A 202 9.78 8.58 -19.79
CA ALA A 202 8.69 9.55 -19.77
C ALA A 202 8.29 9.95 -18.34
N GLY A 203 8.57 9.09 -17.36
CA GLY A 203 8.17 9.32 -15.98
C GLY A 203 9.13 8.74 -14.94
N LEU A 204 9.05 9.27 -13.72
CA LEU A 204 9.68 8.76 -12.52
C LEU A 204 8.67 8.70 -11.38
N ILE A 205 8.63 7.58 -10.66
CA ILE A 205 7.88 7.47 -9.40
C ILE A 205 8.88 7.45 -8.24
N VAL A 206 8.63 8.31 -7.25
CA VAL A 206 9.42 8.41 -6.02
C VAL A 206 8.48 8.25 -4.84
N ALA A 207 8.85 7.46 -3.84
CA ALA A 207 8.12 7.33 -2.59
C ALA A 207 8.98 7.82 -1.41
N SER A 208 8.46 8.75 -0.61
CA SER A 208 9.16 9.29 0.56
C SER A 208 8.13 9.64 1.65
N PRO A 209 8.08 8.89 2.75
CA PRO A 209 8.83 7.66 3.08
C PRO A 209 8.53 6.49 2.16
N ALA A 210 9.55 5.66 1.87
CA ALA A 210 9.45 4.56 0.93
C ALA A 210 8.94 3.25 1.57
N ASN A 211 8.22 2.45 0.80
CA ASN A 211 7.97 1.05 1.07
C ASN A 211 8.82 0.21 0.10
N PRO A 212 9.74 -0.65 0.58
CA PRO A 212 9.82 -1.24 1.93
C PRO A 212 10.81 -0.57 2.89
N SER A 213 11.68 0.34 2.43
CA SER A 213 12.87 0.77 3.17
C SER A 213 12.56 1.72 4.35
N GLY A 214 11.43 2.41 4.34
CA GLY A 214 11.11 3.46 5.30
C GLY A 214 11.93 4.76 5.15
N THR A 215 12.83 4.83 4.16
CA THR A 215 13.73 5.97 3.96
C THR A 215 13.02 7.19 3.40
N MET A 216 13.49 8.37 3.77
CA MET A 216 12.99 9.65 3.29
C MET A 216 14.04 10.40 2.46
N LEU A 217 13.57 11.17 1.48
CA LEU A 217 14.33 12.19 0.81
C LEU A 217 14.32 13.47 1.65
N ASP A 218 15.48 14.07 1.83
CA ASP A 218 15.54 15.44 2.31
C ASP A 218 15.21 16.45 1.20
N ARG A 219 15.10 17.74 1.58
CA ARG A 219 14.74 18.81 0.64
C ARG A 219 15.72 18.93 -0.52
N ALA A 220 17.01 18.75 -0.27
CA ALA A 220 18.04 18.89 -1.31
C ALA A 220 17.98 17.74 -2.32
N ALA A 221 17.80 16.50 -1.83
CA ALA A 221 17.65 15.33 -2.67
C ALA A 221 16.37 15.39 -3.51
N MET A 222 15.23 15.81 -2.93
CA MET A 222 13.99 16.00 -3.65
C MET A 222 14.13 17.10 -4.72
N ALA A 223 14.73 18.24 -4.38
CA ALA A 223 14.95 19.33 -5.32
C ALA A 223 15.84 18.90 -6.50
N GLY A 224 16.91 18.15 -6.22
CA GLY A 224 17.77 17.61 -7.27
C GLY A 224 17.05 16.66 -8.23
N LEU A 225 16.12 15.83 -7.72
CA LEU A 225 15.29 14.96 -8.58
C LEU A 225 14.30 15.78 -9.41
N VAL A 226 13.62 16.75 -8.82
CA VAL A 226 12.69 17.64 -9.53
C VAL A 226 13.41 18.38 -10.67
N GLU A 227 14.56 19.00 -10.38
CA GLU A 227 15.37 19.69 -11.38
C GLU A 227 15.81 18.74 -12.51
N ALA A 228 16.29 17.56 -12.16
CA ALA A 228 16.76 16.58 -13.13
C ALA A 228 15.63 16.02 -14.01
N CYS A 229 14.42 15.85 -13.48
CA CYS A 229 13.24 15.45 -14.22
C CYS A 229 12.79 16.57 -15.18
N THR A 230 12.68 17.79 -14.68
CA THR A 230 12.31 18.96 -15.48
C THR A 230 13.27 19.18 -16.66
N ALA A 231 14.59 19.05 -16.42
CA ALA A 231 15.61 19.21 -17.46
C ALA A 231 15.53 18.16 -18.58
N ARG A 232 14.83 17.03 -18.35
CA ARG A 232 14.69 15.91 -19.30
C ARG A 232 13.27 15.69 -19.79
N ASP A 233 12.34 16.56 -19.43
CA ASP A 233 10.90 16.39 -19.73
C ASP A 233 10.33 15.07 -19.17
N ILE A 234 10.78 14.69 -17.96
CA ILE A 234 10.32 13.50 -17.24
C ILE A 234 9.24 13.91 -16.24
N SER A 235 8.04 13.35 -16.34
CA SER A 235 6.95 13.58 -15.40
C SER A 235 7.26 12.94 -14.05
N LEU A 236 7.31 13.74 -12.97
CA LEU A 236 7.55 13.24 -11.61
C LEU A 236 6.22 12.97 -10.89
N ILE A 237 6.11 11.78 -10.31
CA ILE A 237 5.02 11.39 -9.39
C ILE A 237 5.65 11.13 -8.02
N SER A 238 5.29 11.94 -7.02
CA SER A 238 5.70 11.76 -5.63
C SER A 238 4.61 11.01 -4.86
N ASP A 239 4.92 9.81 -4.39
CA ASP A 239 4.06 9.05 -3.49
C ASP A 239 4.39 9.42 -2.05
N GLU A 240 3.48 10.19 -1.44
CA GLU A 240 3.59 10.73 -0.09
C GLU A 240 2.64 10.01 0.90
N ILE A 241 2.24 8.78 0.57
CA ILE A 241 1.22 8.02 1.32
C ILE A 241 1.56 7.83 2.80
N TYR A 242 2.85 7.90 3.17
CA TYR A 242 3.31 7.73 4.55
C TYR A 242 3.57 9.05 5.28
N HIS A 243 3.28 10.21 4.68
CA HIS A 243 3.34 11.49 5.39
C HIS A 243 2.41 11.48 6.62
N GLY A 244 2.88 12.04 7.73
CA GLY A 244 2.29 11.87 9.07
C GLY A 244 2.92 10.72 9.88
N LEU A 245 3.63 9.79 9.22
CA LEU A 245 4.33 8.64 9.85
C LEU A 245 5.86 8.77 9.67
N GLN A 246 6.42 9.89 10.00
CA GLN A 246 7.86 10.15 10.06
C GLN A 246 8.32 10.26 11.51
N TYR A 247 9.56 9.85 11.78
CA TYR A 247 10.14 9.78 13.13
C TYR A 247 11.46 10.55 13.27
N ASP A 248 12.27 10.62 12.23
CA ASP A 248 13.62 11.18 12.24
C ASP A 248 13.70 12.53 11.50
N GLY A 249 12.68 13.36 11.62
CA GLY A 249 12.59 14.68 11.01
C GLY A 249 11.30 14.88 10.20
N PRO A 250 11.06 16.09 9.69
CA PRO A 250 9.89 16.39 8.90
C PRO A 250 9.96 15.72 7.53
N ALA A 251 8.81 15.23 7.03
CA ALA A 251 8.70 14.85 5.63
C ALA A 251 8.70 16.11 4.74
N VAL A 252 9.28 15.99 3.57
CA VAL A 252 9.29 17.05 2.54
C VAL A 252 8.28 16.68 1.47
N SER A 253 7.26 17.50 1.27
CA SER A 253 6.38 17.37 0.12
C SER A 253 7.08 17.88 -1.14
N ALA A 254 6.96 17.17 -2.26
CA ALA A 254 7.51 17.66 -3.53
C ALA A 254 6.86 18.98 -3.97
N LEU A 255 5.64 19.30 -3.50
CA LEU A 255 5.00 20.60 -3.72
C LEU A 255 5.73 21.78 -3.08
N GLU A 256 6.58 21.56 -2.08
CA GLU A 256 7.45 22.62 -1.55
C GLU A 256 8.55 23.06 -2.55
N ILE A 257 8.75 22.24 -3.59
CA ILE A 257 9.80 22.45 -4.61
C ILE A 257 9.20 22.92 -5.93
N SER A 258 8.09 22.29 -6.38
CA SER A 258 7.48 22.57 -7.68
C SER A 258 5.98 22.29 -7.66
N ASP A 259 5.23 23.13 -8.41
CA ASP A 259 3.81 22.92 -8.68
C ASP A 259 3.54 22.06 -9.92
N ASP A 260 4.58 21.78 -10.71
CA ASP A 260 4.48 21.03 -11.97
C ASP A 260 4.87 19.56 -11.80
N LEU A 261 4.16 18.88 -10.92
CA LEU A 261 4.33 17.45 -10.64
C LEU A 261 3.03 16.88 -10.04
N TYR A 262 2.98 15.56 -9.89
CA TYR A 262 1.85 14.87 -9.29
C TYR A 262 2.21 14.36 -7.89
N ILE A 263 1.36 14.68 -6.92
CA ILE A 263 1.39 14.04 -5.60
C ILE A 263 0.35 12.95 -5.54
N VAL A 264 0.68 11.82 -4.93
CA VAL A 264 -0.27 10.78 -4.53
C VAL A 264 -0.19 10.60 -3.02
N ASN A 265 -1.35 10.62 -2.36
CA ASN A 265 -1.45 10.38 -0.93
C ASN A 265 -2.74 9.62 -0.60
N SER A 266 -2.95 9.21 0.66
CA SER A 266 -4.09 8.38 1.02
C SER A 266 -4.47 8.48 2.49
N PHE A 267 -5.74 8.23 2.78
CA PHE A 267 -6.23 8.00 4.13
C PHE A 267 -5.88 6.59 4.67
N SER A 268 -5.19 5.75 3.89
CA SER A 268 -4.90 4.37 4.26
C SER A 268 -3.89 4.19 5.40
N LYS A 269 -2.93 5.13 5.58
CA LYS A 269 -1.78 4.89 6.46
C LYS A 269 -1.86 5.72 7.75
N TYR A 270 -1.44 6.98 7.74
CA TYR A 270 -1.55 7.85 8.90
C TYR A 270 -2.97 7.88 9.46
N PHE A 271 -3.98 8.02 8.60
CA PHE A 271 -5.38 8.12 8.99
C PHE A 271 -6.05 6.80 9.39
N SER A 272 -5.34 5.67 9.39
CA SER A 272 -5.86 4.34 9.78
C SER A 272 -7.14 3.89 9.04
N MET A 273 -7.32 4.35 7.80
CA MET A 273 -8.52 4.11 6.97
C MET A 273 -8.24 3.21 5.77
N THR A 274 -7.41 2.15 5.92
CA THR A 274 -6.97 1.28 4.81
C THR A 274 -8.15 0.67 4.04
N GLY A 275 -9.10 0.05 4.74
CA GLY A 275 -10.28 -0.61 4.15
C GLY A 275 -11.34 0.34 3.58
N TRP A 276 -11.24 1.65 3.85
CA TRP A 276 -12.19 2.65 3.36
C TRP A 276 -11.96 3.04 1.91
N ARG A 277 -10.79 2.69 1.37
CA ARG A 277 -10.42 2.92 -0.03
C ARG A 277 -10.55 4.39 -0.44
N LEU A 278 -9.96 5.28 0.32
CA LEU A 278 -9.92 6.72 0.05
C LEU A 278 -8.49 7.23 -0.01
N GLY A 279 -8.21 8.09 -0.98
CA GLY A 279 -6.95 8.79 -1.17
C GLY A 279 -7.17 10.10 -1.91
N TRP A 280 -6.09 10.75 -2.25
CA TRP A 280 -6.12 11.95 -3.09
C TRP A 280 -4.84 12.07 -3.89
N MET A 281 -4.91 12.88 -4.91
CA MET A 281 -3.77 13.38 -5.65
C MET A 281 -3.84 14.91 -5.72
N VAL A 282 -2.68 15.55 -5.83
CA VAL A 282 -2.58 16.96 -6.20
C VAL A 282 -1.95 17.03 -7.58
N VAL A 283 -2.55 17.83 -8.46
CA VAL A 283 -2.14 17.92 -9.86
C VAL A 283 -1.89 19.38 -10.27
N PRO A 284 -1.10 19.63 -11.31
CA PRO A 284 -0.99 20.96 -11.92
C PRO A 284 -2.36 21.49 -12.37
N GLU A 285 -2.59 22.79 -12.28
CA GLU A 285 -3.86 23.43 -12.63
C GLU A 285 -4.32 23.05 -14.07
N ALA A 286 -3.39 23.05 -15.01
CA ALA A 286 -3.66 22.69 -16.41
C ALA A 286 -4.18 21.26 -16.58
N HIS A 287 -3.92 20.37 -15.63
CA HIS A 287 -4.30 18.96 -15.70
C HIS A 287 -5.63 18.64 -14.99
N ILE A 288 -6.20 19.57 -14.23
CA ILE A 288 -7.45 19.36 -13.47
C ILE A 288 -8.56 18.82 -14.38
N ARG A 289 -8.80 19.47 -15.52
CA ARG A 289 -9.88 19.05 -16.42
C ARG A 289 -9.61 17.71 -17.12
N VAL A 290 -8.36 17.38 -17.40
CA VAL A 290 -7.96 16.08 -17.94
C VAL A 290 -8.30 14.98 -16.94
N ILE A 291 -7.86 15.14 -15.71
CA ILE A 291 -8.11 14.18 -14.61
C ILE A 291 -9.61 14.07 -14.31
N GLU A 292 -10.33 15.17 -14.29
CA GLU A 292 -11.78 15.16 -14.05
C GLU A 292 -12.52 14.28 -15.07
N ARG A 293 -12.20 14.43 -16.38
CA ARG A 293 -12.82 13.61 -17.44
C ARG A 293 -12.49 12.11 -17.27
N LEU A 294 -11.25 11.77 -16.91
CA LEU A 294 -10.87 10.40 -16.64
C LEU A 294 -11.62 9.86 -15.41
N ALA A 295 -11.65 10.61 -14.31
CA ALA A 295 -12.35 10.22 -13.09
C ALA A 295 -13.86 10.00 -13.31
N GLN A 296 -14.52 10.89 -14.07
CA GLN A 296 -15.94 10.77 -14.44
C GLN A 296 -16.23 9.46 -15.16
N ASN A 297 -15.33 9.01 -16.06
CA ASN A 297 -15.57 7.83 -16.90
C ASN A 297 -15.06 6.52 -16.27
N MET A 298 -14.00 6.58 -15.45
CA MET A 298 -13.41 5.39 -14.84
C MET A 298 -14.02 5.03 -13.49
N PHE A 299 -14.46 6.05 -12.72
CA PHE A 299 -14.88 5.87 -11.32
C PHE A 299 -16.24 6.52 -10.99
N ILE A 300 -16.77 7.42 -11.83
CA ILE A 300 -17.94 8.29 -11.57
C ILE A 300 -17.62 9.30 -10.47
N CYS A 301 -17.37 8.81 -9.24
CA CYS A 301 -16.93 9.59 -8.09
C CYS A 301 -16.22 8.69 -7.06
N PRO A 302 -15.47 9.27 -6.11
CA PRO A 302 -14.91 8.51 -4.99
C PRO A 302 -16.02 8.00 -4.04
N PRO A 303 -15.74 6.97 -3.20
CA PRO A 303 -16.70 6.42 -2.23
C PRO A 303 -17.25 7.48 -1.28
N HIS A 304 -18.55 7.78 -1.35
CA HIS A 304 -19.17 8.86 -0.56
C HIS A 304 -18.99 8.65 0.96
N ALA A 305 -19.30 7.46 1.45
CA ALA A 305 -19.16 7.12 2.87
C ALA A 305 -17.73 7.40 3.40
N ALA A 306 -16.72 7.03 2.62
CA ALA A 306 -15.34 7.25 3.00
C ALA A 306 -14.96 8.75 3.01
N GLN A 307 -15.51 9.54 2.09
CA GLN A 307 -15.29 10.99 2.06
C GLN A 307 -15.88 11.69 3.29
N VAL A 308 -17.09 11.27 3.71
CA VAL A 308 -17.73 11.79 4.95
C VAL A 308 -16.89 11.44 6.18
N ALA A 309 -16.46 10.17 6.29
CA ALA A 309 -15.62 9.73 7.39
C ALA A 309 -14.27 10.47 7.44
N ALA A 310 -13.66 10.72 6.29
CA ALA A 310 -12.38 11.43 6.17
C ALA A 310 -12.43 12.84 6.73
N LEU A 311 -13.56 13.56 6.61
CA LEU A 311 -13.75 14.84 7.24
C LEU A 311 -13.67 14.78 8.77
N GLY A 312 -14.14 13.66 9.36
CA GLY A 312 -13.97 13.42 10.81
C GLY A 312 -12.52 13.06 11.16
N ALA A 313 -11.82 12.32 10.29
CA ALA A 313 -10.40 12.03 10.51
C ALA A 313 -9.51 13.27 10.41
N LEU A 314 -9.90 14.27 9.62
CA LEU A 314 -9.22 15.55 9.51
C LEU A 314 -9.56 16.53 10.66
N SER A 315 -10.59 16.25 11.48
CA SER A 315 -10.92 17.11 12.62
C SER A 315 -9.82 17.08 13.69
N PRO A 316 -9.76 18.11 14.56
CA PRO A 316 -8.78 18.14 15.66
C PRO A 316 -8.85 16.89 16.55
N GLU A 317 -10.05 16.39 16.85
CA GLU A 317 -10.27 15.19 17.68
C GLU A 317 -9.74 13.94 16.96
N GLY A 318 -10.07 13.77 15.66
CA GLY A 318 -9.59 12.66 14.84
C GLY A 318 -8.07 12.68 14.74
N ARG A 319 -7.47 13.84 14.54
CA ARG A 319 -6.02 14.01 14.45
C ARG A 319 -5.30 13.71 15.75
N SER A 320 -5.85 14.13 16.89
CA SER A 320 -5.30 13.79 18.21
C SER A 320 -5.24 12.28 18.45
N GLU A 321 -6.27 11.52 18.04
CA GLU A 321 -6.26 10.06 18.12
C GLU A 321 -5.17 9.45 17.22
N LEU A 322 -5.04 9.96 15.97
CA LEU A 322 -4.04 9.49 15.00
C LEU A 322 -2.60 9.78 15.43
N ASP A 323 -2.36 10.90 16.09
CA ASP A 323 -1.04 11.20 16.65
C ASP A 323 -0.66 10.21 17.76
N GLY A 324 -1.63 9.79 18.59
CA GLY A 324 -1.42 8.69 19.56
C GLY A 324 -1.07 7.36 18.89
N HIS A 325 -1.66 7.05 17.72
CA HIS A 325 -1.26 5.89 16.93
C HIS A 325 0.19 6.01 16.43
N ARG A 326 0.58 7.18 15.92
CA ARG A 326 1.96 7.44 15.49
C ARG A 326 2.96 7.28 16.62
N GLU A 327 2.65 7.76 17.83
CA GLU A 327 3.51 7.58 19.02
C GLU A 327 3.70 6.10 19.35
N THR A 328 2.64 5.30 19.27
CA THR A 328 2.72 3.84 19.45
C THR A 328 3.65 3.21 18.40
N TYR A 329 3.53 3.62 17.13
CA TYR A 329 4.42 3.09 16.08
C TYR A 329 5.87 3.56 16.26
N ALA A 330 6.12 4.75 16.78
CA ALA A 330 7.48 5.21 17.11
C ALA A 330 8.12 4.34 18.20
N ALA A 331 7.36 3.99 19.25
CA ALA A 331 7.82 3.07 20.28
C ALA A 331 8.07 1.66 19.71
N ASN A 332 7.16 1.15 18.89
CA ASN A 332 7.30 -0.16 18.22
C ASN A 332 8.51 -0.20 17.28
N ARG A 333 8.80 0.90 16.57
CA ARG A 333 10.02 1.02 15.74
C ARG A 333 11.28 0.78 16.56
N ALA A 334 11.39 1.44 17.72
CA ALA A 334 12.56 1.27 18.59
C ALA A 334 12.69 -0.18 19.10
N LEU A 335 11.58 -0.79 19.50
CA LEU A 335 11.52 -2.21 19.90
C LEU A 335 11.94 -3.15 18.76
N MET A 336 11.42 -2.89 17.55
CA MET A 336 11.69 -3.71 16.36
C MET A 336 13.17 -3.64 15.99
N LEU A 337 13.76 -2.45 15.90
CA LEU A 337 15.18 -2.27 15.59
C LEU A 337 16.08 -3.02 16.58
N ALA A 338 15.83 -2.85 17.89
CA ALA A 338 16.60 -3.54 18.93
C ALA A 338 16.36 -5.06 18.93
N GLY A 339 15.13 -5.50 18.65
CA GLY A 339 14.74 -6.90 18.63
C GLY A 339 15.28 -7.67 17.45
N LEU A 340 15.25 -7.07 16.25
CA LEU A 340 15.81 -7.65 15.03
C LEU A 340 17.32 -7.80 15.11
N ALA A 341 18.04 -6.80 15.64
CA ALA A 341 19.48 -6.92 15.87
C ALA A 341 19.82 -8.12 16.79
N ARG A 342 19.05 -8.35 17.88
CA ARG A 342 19.22 -9.53 18.75
C ARG A 342 18.85 -10.84 18.06
N ALA A 343 18.02 -10.80 17.02
CA ALA A 343 17.68 -11.96 16.20
C ALA A 343 18.67 -12.20 15.06
N GLY A 344 19.72 -11.39 14.94
CA GLY A 344 20.74 -11.53 13.90
C GLY A 344 20.44 -10.76 12.60
N PHE A 345 19.45 -9.85 12.61
CA PHE A 345 19.15 -8.93 11.49
C PHE A 345 19.62 -7.52 11.86
N ASP A 346 20.92 -7.28 11.82
CA ASP A 346 21.55 -6.01 12.20
C ASP A 346 21.77 -5.06 11.01
N LYS A 347 21.74 -5.59 9.77
CA LYS A 347 21.85 -4.81 8.54
C LYS A 347 20.44 -4.42 8.06
N VAL A 348 20.02 -3.22 8.39
CA VAL A 348 18.68 -2.71 8.05
C VAL A 348 18.75 -1.38 7.34
N ALA A 349 17.79 -1.11 6.44
CA ALA A 349 17.62 0.21 5.86
C ALA A 349 17.24 1.23 6.95
N PRO A 350 17.65 2.51 6.81
CA PRO A 350 17.19 3.57 7.70
C PRO A 350 15.66 3.66 7.70
N ALA A 351 15.02 3.42 8.82
CA ALA A 351 13.56 3.45 8.96
C ALA A 351 13.09 4.83 9.42
N ASP A 352 13.32 5.88 8.62
CA ASP A 352 13.03 7.28 8.96
C ASP A 352 11.53 7.52 9.13
N GLY A 353 10.72 6.79 8.36
CA GLY A 353 9.26 6.90 8.34
C GLY A 353 8.56 5.60 7.93
N ALA A 354 7.28 5.68 7.60
CA ALA A 354 6.38 4.56 7.38
C ALA A 354 6.25 3.70 8.66
N PHE A 355 6.11 2.39 8.54
CA PHE A 355 6.08 1.44 9.67
C PHE A 355 6.72 0.11 9.31
N TYR A 356 7.85 0.17 8.60
CA TYR A 356 8.61 -0.99 8.12
C TYR A 356 10.06 -0.96 8.55
N ILE A 357 10.61 -2.16 8.74
CA ILE A 357 12.05 -2.39 8.71
C ILE A 357 12.34 -3.29 7.51
N TYR A 358 13.22 -2.86 6.63
CA TYR A 358 13.73 -3.66 5.52
C TYR A 358 15.11 -4.15 5.87
N ALA A 359 15.23 -5.46 6.06
CA ALA A 359 16.43 -6.11 6.59
C ALA A 359 17.14 -6.93 5.51
N ASP A 360 18.46 -6.83 5.47
CA ASP A 360 19.31 -7.80 4.80
C ASP A 360 19.35 -9.10 5.62
N ALA A 361 18.99 -10.19 4.99
CA ALA A 361 18.98 -11.55 5.54
C ALA A 361 20.00 -12.45 4.83
N SER A 362 20.96 -11.91 4.05
CA SER A 362 21.92 -12.66 3.28
C SER A 362 22.82 -13.59 4.11
N ASP A 363 23.03 -13.27 5.37
CA ASP A 363 23.75 -14.14 6.32
C ASP A 363 22.93 -15.38 6.72
N HIS A 364 21.64 -15.42 6.39
CA HIS A 364 20.69 -16.45 6.81
C HIS A 364 20.05 -17.20 5.64
N THR A 365 19.91 -16.58 4.49
CA THR A 365 19.23 -17.19 3.32
C THR A 365 19.66 -16.57 2.00
N ASP A 366 19.54 -17.36 0.95
CA ASP A 366 19.56 -16.93 -0.46
C ASP A 366 18.18 -17.10 -1.14
N ASP A 367 17.15 -17.50 -0.36
CA ASP A 367 15.74 -17.63 -0.79
C ASP A 367 14.81 -17.04 0.28
N SER A 368 14.50 -15.76 0.13
CA SER A 368 13.64 -15.03 1.08
C SER A 368 12.21 -15.57 1.12
N LEU A 369 11.71 -16.16 0.03
CA LEU A 369 10.37 -16.73 -0.01
C LEU A 369 10.28 -18.00 0.85
N ALA A 370 11.21 -18.93 0.63
CA ALA A 370 11.30 -20.14 1.44
C ALA A 370 11.59 -19.82 2.91
N PHE A 371 12.43 -18.80 3.17
CA PHE A 371 12.75 -18.39 4.52
C PHE A 371 11.57 -17.74 5.25
N ALA A 372 10.79 -16.89 4.60
CA ALA A 372 9.57 -16.33 5.17
C ALA A 372 8.54 -17.43 5.50
N ALA A 373 8.41 -18.43 4.64
CA ALA A 373 7.57 -19.60 4.91
C ALA A 373 8.08 -20.44 6.09
N GLU A 374 9.39 -20.63 6.23
CA GLU A 374 10.02 -21.31 7.36
C GLU A 374 9.78 -20.57 8.69
N ILE A 375 9.90 -19.22 8.69
CA ILE A 375 9.60 -18.37 9.85
C ILE A 375 8.13 -18.52 10.25
N LEU A 376 7.21 -18.46 9.29
CA LEU A 376 5.78 -18.65 9.55
C LEU A 376 5.52 -20.03 10.16
N GLU A 377 6.09 -21.09 9.57
CA GLU A 377 5.86 -22.47 10.01
C GLU A 377 6.45 -22.74 11.38
N LYS A 378 7.70 -22.37 11.64
CA LYS A 378 8.42 -22.74 12.86
C LYS A 378 8.29 -21.73 14.00
N ALA A 379 8.26 -20.43 13.69
CA ALA A 379 8.15 -19.38 14.69
C ALA A 379 6.71 -18.89 14.89
N GLY A 380 5.80 -19.12 13.95
CA GLY A 380 4.46 -18.54 13.99
C GLY A 380 4.48 -17.02 13.83
N VAL A 381 5.45 -16.49 13.07
CA VAL A 381 5.59 -15.07 12.73
C VAL A 381 5.50 -14.95 11.21
N SER A 382 4.60 -14.11 10.74
CA SER A 382 4.45 -13.82 9.31
C SER A 382 5.26 -12.59 8.94
N VAL A 383 6.09 -12.68 7.88
CA VAL A 383 6.96 -11.60 7.38
C VAL A 383 6.91 -11.56 5.87
N THR A 384 7.23 -10.42 5.23
CA THR A 384 7.21 -10.31 3.77
C THR A 384 8.58 -10.59 3.18
N PRO A 385 8.71 -11.52 2.21
CA PRO A 385 9.96 -11.75 1.48
C PRO A 385 10.31 -10.54 0.60
N GLY A 386 11.59 -10.26 0.45
CA GLY A 386 12.08 -9.11 -0.30
C GLY A 386 11.81 -9.17 -1.80
N LEU A 387 11.64 -10.37 -2.36
CA LEU A 387 11.30 -10.59 -3.77
C LEU A 387 10.06 -9.83 -4.23
N ASP A 388 9.13 -9.50 -3.32
CA ASP A 388 7.97 -8.67 -3.62
C ASP A 388 8.39 -7.25 -4.04
N PHE A 389 9.46 -6.71 -3.47
CA PHE A 389 9.91 -5.33 -3.64
C PHE A 389 11.06 -5.16 -4.62
N ASP A 390 11.97 -6.13 -4.67
CA ASP A 390 13.16 -6.12 -5.53
C ASP A 390 13.30 -7.47 -6.24
N PRO A 391 12.95 -7.55 -7.54
CA PRO A 391 13.03 -8.82 -8.27
C PRO A 391 14.46 -9.30 -8.49
N VAL A 392 15.48 -8.45 -8.29
CA VAL A 392 16.89 -8.79 -8.51
C VAL A 392 17.58 -9.22 -7.22
N ARG A 393 17.44 -8.45 -6.14
CA ARG A 393 18.15 -8.66 -4.87
C ARG A 393 17.24 -9.12 -3.72
N GLY A 394 15.92 -9.09 -3.94
CA GLY A 394 14.95 -9.40 -2.89
C GLY A 394 15.01 -10.82 -2.34
N HIS A 395 15.74 -11.73 -3.00
CA HIS A 395 15.93 -13.12 -2.55
C HIS A 395 16.74 -13.23 -1.25
N THR A 396 17.45 -12.17 -0.84
CA THR A 396 18.20 -12.11 0.42
C THR A 396 17.68 -11.09 1.42
N THR A 397 16.48 -10.56 1.25
CA THR A 397 15.95 -9.52 2.12
C THR A 397 14.57 -9.85 2.65
N LEU A 398 14.19 -9.24 3.78
CA LEU A 398 12.87 -9.36 4.40
C LEU A 398 12.33 -7.98 4.77
N ARG A 399 11.01 -7.80 4.73
CA ARG A 399 10.34 -6.64 5.31
C ARG A 399 9.53 -7.04 6.53
N PHE A 400 9.69 -6.31 7.63
CA PHE A 400 8.93 -6.43 8.87
C PHE A 400 8.06 -5.19 9.06
N SER A 401 6.78 -5.37 9.36
CA SER A 401 5.86 -4.28 9.73
C SER A 401 5.73 -4.19 11.24
N TYR A 402 5.78 -2.97 11.78
CA TYR A 402 5.58 -2.71 13.22
C TYR A 402 4.30 -1.93 13.54
N ALA A 403 3.35 -1.87 12.60
CA ALA A 403 2.06 -1.20 12.78
C ALA A 403 1.03 -2.09 13.49
N ARG A 404 1.42 -2.71 14.61
CA ARG A 404 0.59 -3.61 15.41
C ARG A 404 0.58 -3.19 16.88
N ALA A 405 -0.18 -3.91 17.72
CA ALA A 405 -0.09 -3.73 19.16
C ALA A 405 1.34 -4.03 19.65
N THR A 406 1.84 -3.25 20.61
CA THR A 406 3.20 -3.41 21.15
C THR A 406 3.45 -4.82 21.67
N ALA A 407 2.46 -5.41 22.34
CA ALA A 407 2.56 -6.79 22.87
C ALA A 407 2.76 -7.84 21.75
N ASP A 408 2.13 -7.66 20.58
CA ASP A 408 2.33 -8.54 19.42
C ASP A 408 3.75 -8.42 18.88
N ILE A 409 4.27 -7.18 18.81
CA ILE A 409 5.65 -6.94 18.37
C ILE A 409 6.66 -7.59 19.33
N GLU A 410 6.49 -7.45 20.64
CA GLU A 410 7.34 -8.07 21.66
C GLU A 410 7.33 -9.59 21.55
N GLU A 411 6.14 -10.20 21.48
CA GLU A 411 6.01 -11.66 21.34
C GLU A 411 6.60 -12.16 20.02
N GLY A 412 6.34 -11.48 18.91
CA GLY A 412 6.90 -11.86 17.62
C GLY A 412 8.42 -11.80 17.58
N LEU A 413 9.02 -10.78 18.19
CA LEU A 413 10.48 -10.65 18.31
C LEU A 413 11.06 -11.77 19.19
N LEU A 414 10.41 -12.14 20.30
CA LEU A 414 10.85 -13.26 21.14
C LEU A 414 10.80 -14.59 20.38
N ARG A 415 9.74 -14.85 19.62
CA ARG A 415 9.62 -16.04 18.79
C ARG A 415 10.69 -16.09 17.71
N LEU A 416 10.92 -14.97 17.02
CA LEU A 416 11.95 -14.86 16.00
C LEU A 416 13.35 -15.11 16.57
N GLN A 417 13.69 -14.52 17.72
CA GLN A 417 14.97 -14.75 18.41
C GLN A 417 15.17 -16.23 18.77
N ARG A 418 14.14 -16.89 19.35
CA ARG A 418 14.21 -18.32 19.66
C ARG A 418 14.41 -19.18 18.41
N PHE A 419 13.69 -18.88 17.34
CA PHE A 419 13.84 -19.59 16.07
C PHE A 419 15.26 -19.43 15.52
N MET A 420 15.78 -18.23 15.45
CA MET A 420 17.13 -17.95 14.94
C MET A 420 18.22 -18.60 15.79
N ALA A 421 18.04 -18.69 17.09
CA ALA A 421 19.00 -19.34 18.01
C ALA A 421 19.07 -20.88 17.82
N THR A 422 18.07 -21.49 17.18
CA THR A 422 18.02 -22.95 16.93
C THR A 422 18.41 -23.31 15.51
N ARG A 423 18.71 -22.34 14.67
CA ARG A 423 19.07 -22.52 13.26
C ARG A 423 20.59 -22.53 13.08
#